data_82b8ee2b46e67bdd7fcbc2e172b277ec
#
_entry.id   82b8ee2b46e67bdd7fcbc2e172b277ec
#
_cell.length_a   1.000
_cell.length_b   1.000
_cell.length_c   1.000
_cell.angle_alpha   90.00
_cell.angle_beta   90.00
_cell.angle_gamma   90.00
#
_symmetry.space_group_name_H-M   'P 1'
#
loop_
_entity.id
_entity.type
_entity.pdbx_description
1 polymer ?
#
loop_
_entity_poly.entity_id
_entity_poly.type
_entity_poly.pdbx_seq_one_letter_code
_entity_poly.pdbx_strand_id
1 'polypeptide(L)'
;MKDAVSFRTRKTSIYDKKSNTPFKISRSKFFNFMSCKRCFYLDRVKGLKEPSMPGWALNVAVDELLKKEFDQYRKEQKPHPIMVKHNLNFVPYQHKDLDNWRNSLKGGISYLDEKTNLIIHGGIDDIWFDLTEKKLVVVDYKAQSSTYPVTVSSYLDAEWHLGYKLQMDIYVHILRKMNFKVSDRTFFYVCNGEKTNDKFDNKI
;
A
#
# COMPACT_ATOMS: atom_id res chain seq x y z
N MET A 1 28.68 18.61 -7.24
CA MET A 1 27.57 19.09 -8.08
C MET A 1 26.35 18.24 -7.70
N LYS A 2 25.28 18.84 -7.17
CA LYS A 2 24.02 18.09 -6.91
C LYS A 2 23.44 17.70 -8.25
N ASP A 3 23.17 16.40 -8.42
CA ASP A 3 22.59 15.85 -9.64
C ASP A 3 21.33 16.63 -10.03
N ALA A 4 21.28 17.07 -11.27
CA ALA A 4 20.10 17.74 -11.82
C ALA A 4 18.90 16.79 -11.69
N VAL A 5 17.81 17.26 -11.10
CA VAL A 5 16.58 16.48 -10.95
C VAL A 5 16.11 16.01 -12.31
N SER A 6 16.18 14.71 -12.55
CA SER A 6 15.76 14.13 -13.83
C SER A 6 14.23 14.12 -13.92
N PHE A 7 13.68 14.90 -14.85
CA PHE A 7 12.25 14.88 -15.22
C PHE A 7 11.91 13.77 -16.21
N ARG A 8 12.83 12.83 -16.43
CA ARG A 8 12.63 11.75 -17.40
C ARG A 8 12.21 10.46 -16.73
N THR A 9 11.20 9.83 -17.27
CA THR A 9 10.79 8.47 -16.91
C THR A 9 11.81 7.47 -17.42
N ARG A 10 12.09 6.42 -16.66
CA ARG A 10 12.96 5.32 -17.09
C ARG A 10 12.38 4.68 -18.37
N LYS A 11 13.21 4.37 -19.33
CA LYS A 11 12.79 3.75 -20.62
C LYS A 11 11.92 2.50 -20.41
N THR A 12 12.27 1.64 -19.46
CA THR A 12 11.51 0.43 -19.10
C THR A 12 10.12 0.70 -18.49
N SER A 13 9.83 1.95 -18.15
CA SER A 13 8.56 2.38 -17.57
C SER A 13 7.74 3.24 -18.55
N ILE A 14 8.17 3.34 -19.79
CA ILE A 14 7.45 4.02 -20.89
C ILE A 14 6.70 2.96 -21.69
N TYR A 15 5.41 3.20 -21.92
CA TYR A 15 4.56 2.30 -22.71
C TYR A 15 4.95 2.37 -24.20
N ASP A 16 5.22 1.21 -24.78
CA ASP A 16 5.41 1.04 -26.22
C ASP A 16 4.30 0.15 -26.78
N LYS A 17 3.42 0.76 -27.60
CA LYS A 17 2.32 0.04 -28.24
C LYS A 17 2.76 -1.04 -29.24
N LYS A 18 4.01 -1.01 -29.67
CA LYS A 18 4.58 -2.02 -30.60
C LYS A 18 5.18 -3.21 -29.86
N SER A 19 5.34 -3.10 -28.56
CA SER A 19 5.89 -4.16 -27.74
C SER A 19 4.84 -5.22 -27.42
N ASN A 20 5.17 -6.48 -27.61
CA ASN A 20 4.36 -7.61 -27.15
C ASN A 20 4.65 -7.97 -25.68
N THR A 21 5.64 -7.31 -25.05
CA THR A 21 5.96 -7.53 -23.63
C THR A 21 4.90 -6.87 -22.76
N PRO A 22 4.33 -7.56 -21.77
CA PRO A 22 3.36 -6.98 -20.85
C PRO A 22 3.91 -5.72 -20.18
N PHE A 23 3.09 -4.67 -20.15
CA PHE A 23 3.47 -3.39 -19.54
C PHE A 23 3.11 -3.35 -18.06
N LYS A 24 4.10 -3.04 -17.19
CA LYS A 24 3.89 -2.96 -15.75
C LYS A 24 3.30 -1.63 -15.33
N ILE A 25 2.16 -1.68 -14.64
CA ILE A 25 1.51 -0.53 -14.02
C ILE A 25 1.38 -0.75 -12.51
N SER A 26 2.01 0.14 -11.73
CA SER A 26 1.87 0.11 -10.28
C SER A 26 0.56 0.75 -9.82
N ARG A 27 0.10 0.38 -8.60
CA ARG A 27 -1.10 0.95 -8.00
C ARG A 27 -1.08 2.49 -7.97
N SER A 28 0.06 3.11 -7.72
CA SER A 28 0.19 4.57 -7.71
C SER A 28 -0.02 5.20 -9.09
N LYS A 29 0.29 4.47 -10.16
CA LYS A 29 0.06 4.96 -11.52
C LYS A 29 -1.39 4.84 -11.96
N PHE A 30 -2.14 3.89 -11.40
CA PHE A 30 -3.61 3.90 -11.52
C PHE A 30 -4.21 5.16 -10.89
N PHE A 31 -3.78 5.52 -9.68
CA PHE A 31 -4.22 6.76 -9.06
C PHE A 31 -3.84 7.99 -9.87
N ASN A 32 -2.61 8.06 -10.41
CA ASN A 32 -2.20 9.16 -11.28
C ASN A 32 -3.08 9.27 -12.53
N PHE A 33 -3.47 8.13 -13.13
CA PHE A 33 -4.39 8.12 -14.26
C PHE A 33 -5.77 8.67 -13.89
N MET A 34 -6.30 8.27 -12.74
CA MET A 34 -7.60 8.75 -12.25
C MET A 34 -7.56 10.25 -11.94
N SER A 35 -6.49 10.72 -11.31
CA SER A 35 -6.34 12.13 -10.90
C SER A 35 -6.04 13.05 -12.08
N CYS A 36 -5.17 12.63 -13.01
CA CYS A 36 -4.75 13.47 -14.13
C CYS A 36 -4.31 12.61 -15.33
N LYS A 37 -5.22 12.34 -16.25
CA LYS A 37 -4.94 11.57 -17.48
C LYS A 37 -3.82 12.18 -18.31
N ARG A 38 -3.72 13.51 -18.37
CA ARG A 38 -2.66 14.23 -19.08
C ARG A 38 -1.29 13.96 -18.44
N CYS A 39 -1.20 14.08 -17.12
CA CYS A 39 0.04 13.82 -16.37
C CYS A 39 0.48 12.36 -16.54
N PHE A 40 -0.45 11.42 -16.46
CA PHE A 40 -0.19 10.01 -16.72
C PHE A 40 0.33 9.76 -18.13
N TYR A 41 -0.27 10.39 -19.16
CA TYR A 41 0.17 10.26 -20.53
C TYR A 41 1.58 10.83 -20.74
N LEU A 42 1.86 12.01 -20.18
CA LEU A 42 3.19 12.62 -20.25
C LEU A 42 4.24 11.70 -19.60
N ASP A 43 3.94 11.13 -18.43
CA ASP A 43 4.85 10.22 -17.74
C ASP A 43 5.01 8.89 -18.49
N ARG A 44 3.92 8.18 -18.73
CA ARG A 44 3.97 6.77 -19.19
C ARG A 44 4.11 6.60 -20.71
N VAL A 45 3.80 7.62 -21.50
CA VAL A 45 3.88 7.54 -22.98
C VAL A 45 4.95 8.48 -23.53
N LYS A 46 5.08 9.70 -22.97
CA LYS A 46 6.07 10.69 -23.45
C LYS A 46 7.38 10.67 -22.65
N GLY A 47 7.43 9.96 -21.53
CA GLY A 47 8.62 9.84 -20.71
C GLY A 47 8.98 11.09 -19.91
N LEU A 48 8.01 11.96 -19.65
CA LEU A 48 8.14 13.17 -18.83
C LEU A 48 7.42 12.97 -17.52
N LYS A 49 8.15 12.83 -16.42
CA LYS A 49 7.57 12.64 -15.08
C LYS A 49 7.59 13.94 -14.27
N GLU A 50 6.70 14.00 -13.31
CA GLU A 50 6.70 15.04 -12.28
C GLU A 50 7.98 14.98 -11.42
N PRO A 51 8.43 16.12 -10.86
CA PRO A 51 9.48 16.12 -9.85
C PRO A 51 9.15 15.18 -8.71
N SER A 52 10.14 14.43 -8.22
CA SER A 52 9.96 13.61 -7.03
C SER A 52 9.94 14.49 -5.79
N MET A 53 8.98 14.24 -4.90
CA MET A 53 9.00 14.82 -3.56
C MET A 53 10.02 14.09 -2.67
N PRO A 54 10.60 14.76 -1.65
CA PRO A 54 11.39 14.09 -0.63
C PRO A 54 10.61 12.94 0.03
N GLY A 55 11.32 11.88 0.39
CA GLY A 55 10.70 10.76 1.10
C GLY A 55 10.29 11.14 2.53
N TRP A 56 9.27 10.49 3.05
CA TRP A 56 8.77 10.64 4.42
C TRP A 56 9.47 9.63 5.33
N ALA A 57 10.69 9.97 5.79
CA ALA A 57 11.53 9.06 6.56
C ALA A 57 10.86 8.53 7.84
N LEU A 58 10.10 9.37 8.55
CA LEU A 58 9.39 8.95 9.76
C LEU A 58 8.28 7.93 9.45
N ASN A 59 7.52 8.14 8.38
CA ASN A 59 6.48 7.21 7.98
C ASN A 59 7.05 5.84 7.58
N VAL A 60 8.21 5.83 6.91
CA VAL A 60 8.94 4.60 6.59
C VAL A 60 9.39 3.87 7.87
N ALA A 61 9.90 4.62 8.86
CA ALA A 61 10.32 4.01 10.13
C ALA A 61 9.14 3.39 10.89
N VAL A 62 7.99 4.06 10.94
CA VAL A 62 6.77 3.52 11.58
C VAL A 62 6.30 2.25 10.86
N ASP A 63 6.25 2.26 9.52
CA ASP A 63 5.89 1.10 8.72
C ASP A 63 6.79 -0.12 9.00
N GLU A 64 8.11 0.10 9.01
CA GLU A 64 9.08 -0.96 9.31
C GLU A 64 8.98 -1.50 10.75
N LEU A 65 8.69 -0.63 11.72
CA LEU A 65 8.51 -1.05 13.11
C LEU A 65 7.24 -1.87 13.29
N LEU A 66 6.14 -1.46 12.66
CA LEU A 66 4.88 -2.22 12.68
C LEU A 66 5.04 -3.59 12.04
N LYS A 67 5.71 -3.70 10.89
CA LYS A 67 6.00 -4.99 10.26
C LYS A 67 6.75 -5.92 11.20
N LYS A 68 7.78 -5.42 11.89
CA LYS A 68 8.55 -6.21 12.87
C LYS A 68 7.70 -6.65 14.06
N GLU A 69 6.84 -5.76 14.57
CA GLU A 69 5.93 -6.06 15.69
C GLU A 69 4.93 -7.15 15.28
N PHE A 70 4.21 -6.96 14.16
CA PHE A 70 3.25 -7.95 13.68
C PHE A 70 3.89 -9.29 13.33
N ASP A 71 5.15 -9.31 12.88
CA ASP A 71 5.88 -10.53 12.55
C ASP A 71 6.19 -11.40 13.78
N GLN A 72 6.26 -10.82 14.98
CA GLN A 72 6.38 -11.60 16.22
C GLN A 72 5.09 -12.42 16.44
N TYR A 73 3.92 -11.77 16.35
CA TYR A 73 2.62 -12.43 16.49
C TYR A 73 2.34 -13.41 15.35
N ARG A 74 2.84 -13.12 14.14
CA ARG A 74 2.75 -14.00 12.98
C ARG A 74 3.49 -15.30 13.19
N LYS A 75 4.70 -15.27 13.74
CA LYS A 75 5.48 -16.48 14.06
C LYS A 75 4.77 -17.37 15.07
N GLU A 76 4.11 -16.76 16.05
CA GLU A 76 3.37 -17.47 17.10
C GLU A 76 1.94 -17.82 16.68
N GLN A 77 1.45 -17.32 15.55
CA GLN A 77 0.06 -17.44 15.09
C GLN A 77 -0.94 -16.98 16.16
N LYS A 78 -0.60 -15.90 16.85
CA LYS A 78 -1.43 -15.28 17.89
C LYS A 78 -2.04 -13.97 17.38
N PRO A 79 -3.22 -13.58 17.90
CA PRO A 79 -3.78 -12.27 17.61
C PRO A 79 -2.89 -11.17 18.20
N HIS A 80 -2.67 -10.10 17.42
CA HIS A 80 -2.03 -8.90 17.93
C HIS A 80 -2.94 -8.19 18.94
N PRO A 81 -2.42 -7.47 19.98
CA PRO A 81 -3.23 -6.76 20.97
C PRO A 81 -4.32 -5.85 20.37
N ILE A 82 -4.05 -5.19 19.25
CA ILE A 82 -5.03 -4.35 18.56
C ILE A 82 -6.23 -5.15 18.07
N MET A 83 -6.00 -6.38 17.61
CA MET A 83 -7.08 -7.27 17.17
C MET A 83 -7.98 -7.66 18.34
N VAL A 84 -7.37 -7.97 19.48
CA VAL A 84 -8.08 -8.29 20.73
C VAL A 84 -8.88 -7.07 21.21
N LYS A 85 -8.25 -5.89 21.23
CA LYS A 85 -8.89 -4.63 21.65
C LYS A 85 -10.16 -4.31 20.85
N HIS A 86 -10.16 -4.64 19.56
CA HIS A 86 -11.29 -4.38 18.66
C HIS A 86 -12.18 -5.59 18.41
N ASN A 87 -12.05 -6.67 19.21
CA ASN A 87 -12.83 -7.91 19.07
C ASN A 87 -12.76 -8.51 17.65
N LEU A 88 -11.60 -8.41 17.00
CA LEU A 88 -11.35 -9.01 15.70
C LEU A 88 -10.78 -10.42 15.90
N ASN A 89 -11.48 -11.44 15.40
CA ASN A 89 -11.02 -12.81 15.42
C ASN A 89 -10.01 -13.07 14.29
N PHE A 90 -8.89 -12.35 14.31
CA PHE A 90 -7.86 -12.36 13.30
C PHE A 90 -6.51 -12.77 13.88
N VAL A 91 -5.64 -13.25 12.99
CA VAL A 91 -4.20 -13.41 13.24
C VAL A 91 -3.41 -12.85 12.06
N PRO A 92 -2.17 -12.39 12.26
CA PRO A 92 -1.31 -12.02 11.15
C PRO A 92 -1.06 -13.24 10.24
N TYR A 93 -1.34 -13.10 8.93
CA TYR A 93 -1.26 -14.21 7.98
C TYR A 93 0.19 -14.60 7.68
N GLN A 94 0.50 -15.89 7.79
CA GLN A 94 1.81 -16.42 7.46
C GLN A 94 1.84 -16.98 6.02
N HIS A 95 2.76 -16.48 5.21
CA HIS A 95 2.97 -16.98 3.85
C HIS A 95 4.45 -16.93 3.48
N LYS A 96 4.93 -17.93 2.74
CA LYS A 96 6.34 -18.03 2.32
C LYS A 96 6.82 -16.85 1.49
N ASP A 97 5.94 -16.23 0.73
CA ASP A 97 6.26 -15.12 -0.18
C ASP A 97 5.93 -13.74 0.42
N LEU A 98 5.56 -13.64 1.70
CA LEU A 98 5.10 -12.39 2.30
C LEU A 98 6.17 -11.27 2.22
N ASP A 99 7.42 -11.60 2.48
CA ASP A 99 8.52 -10.62 2.39
C ASP A 99 8.70 -10.11 0.96
N ASN A 100 8.50 -10.98 -0.04
CA ASN A 100 8.49 -10.57 -1.43
C ASN A 100 7.28 -9.68 -1.75
N TRP A 101 6.09 -9.99 -1.22
CA TRP A 101 4.87 -9.20 -1.43
C TRP A 101 4.96 -7.80 -0.82
N ARG A 102 5.69 -7.64 0.28
CA ARG A 102 5.99 -6.35 0.93
C ARG A 102 7.01 -5.51 0.15
N ASN A 103 7.83 -6.14 -0.67
CA ASN A 103 8.89 -5.44 -1.41
C ASN A 103 8.34 -4.76 -2.67
N SER A 104 7.92 -3.50 -2.54
CA SER A 104 7.35 -2.72 -3.64
C SER A 104 8.34 -2.40 -4.79
N LEU A 105 9.65 -2.48 -4.55
CA LEU A 105 10.68 -2.12 -5.52
C LEU A 105 11.11 -3.29 -6.42
N LYS A 106 11.26 -4.47 -5.85
CA LYS A 106 11.79 -5.66 -6.55
C LYS A 106 10.80 -6.81 -6.64
N GLY A 107 9.74 -6.78 -5.84
CA GLY A 107 8.73 -7.81 -5.73
C GLY A 107 7.32 -7.23 -5.82
N GLY A 108 6.53 -7.50 -4.77
CA GLY A 108 5.13 -7.13 -4.67
C GLY A 108 4.20 -8.23 -5.16
N ILE A 109 2.92 -8.04 -4.91
CA ILE A 109 1.87 -8.84 -5.54
C ILE A 109 1.63 -8.34 -6.96
N SER A 110 1.32 -9.23 -7.88
CA SER A 110 1.08 -8.85 -9.28
C SER A 110 0.10 -9.79 -9.97
N TYR A 111 -0.58 -9.25 -10.99
CA TYR A 111 -1.47 -9.99 -11.85
C TYR A 111 -1.30 -9.52 -13.30
N LEU A 112 -1.19 -10.47 -14.24
CA LEU A 112 -1.22 -10.20 -15.68
C LEU A 112 -2.68 -10.23 -16.16
N ASP A 113 -3.16 -9.08 -16.64
CA ASP A 113 -4.40 -9.02 -17.39
C ASP A 113 -4.11 -9.27 -18.88
N GLU A 114 -4.40 -10.48 -19.33
CA GLU A 114 -4.12 -10.92 -20.71
C GLU A 114 -4.88 -10.11 -21.77
N LYS A 115 -6.08 -9.58 -21.41
CA LYS A 115 -6.90 -8.80 -22.34
C LYS A 115 -6.26 -7.46 -22.70
N THR A 116 -5.60 -6.83 -21.74
CA THR A 116 -4.96 -5.51 -21.92
C THR A 116 -3.45 -5.61 -22.07
N ASN A 117 -2.86 -6.78 -21.85
CA ASN A 117 -1.43 -7.01 -21.77
C ASN A 117 -0.74 -6.13 -20.72
N LEU A 118 -1.44 -5.92 -19.56
CA LEU A 118 -0.93 -5.13 -18.44
C LEU A 118 -0.61 -6.03 -17.25
N ILE A 119 0.53 -5.80 -16.61
CA ILE A 119 0.85 -6.35 -15.30
C ILE A 119 0.51 -5.29 -14.25
N ILE A 120 -0.55 -5.53 -13.49
CA ILE A 120 -0.93 -4.69 -12.34
C ILE A 120 -0.14 -5.17 -11.14
N HIS A 121 0.53 -4.26 -10.42
CA HIS A 121 1.36 -4.66 -9.29
C HIS A 121 1.41 -3.62 -8.16
N GLY A 122 1.78 -4.08 -6.96
CA GLY A 122 2.05 -3.23 -5.81
C GLY A 122 2.64 -3.99 -4.64
N GLY A 123 3.31 -3.29 -3.74
CA GLY A 123 3.74 -3.85 -2.46
C GLY A 123 2.65 -3.64 -1.43
N ILE A 124 2.29 -4.70 -0.72
CA ILE A 124 1.35 -4.65 0.42
C ILE A 124 2.14 -4.39 1.70
N ASP A 125 1.51 -3.75 2.68
CA ASP A 125 2.17 -3.58 3.98
C ASP A 125 1.96 -4.82 4.84
N ASP A 126 0.71 -5.31 4.94
CA ASP A 126 0.42 -6.54 5.67
C ASP A 126 -0.84 -7.26 5.19
N ILE A 127 -0.97 -8.51 5.62
CA ILE A 127 -2.16 -9.34 5.46
C ILE A 127 -2.48 -10.01 6.79
N TRP A 128 -3.75 -9.93 7.19
CA TRP A 128 -4.30 -10.69 8.31
C TRP A 128 -5.18 -11.82 7.80
N PHE A 129 -5.44 -12.80 8.65
CA PHE A 129 -6.33 -13.92 8.35
C PHE A 129 -7.53 -13.90 9.29
N ASP A 130 -8.72 -13.81 8.73
CA ASP A 130 -9.98 -13.92 9.45
C ASP A 130 -10.24 -15.39 9.79
N LEU A 131 -10.19 -15.73 11.07
CA LEU A 131 -10.41 -17.09 11.57
C LEU A 131 -11.87 -17.53 11.46
N THR A 132 -12.80 -16.58 11.36
CA THR A 132 -14.24 -16.85 11.22
C THR A 132 -14.61 -17.10 9.77
N GLU A 133 -14.31 -16.13 8.88
CA GLU A 133 -14.68 -16.21 7.47
C GLU A 133 -13.68 -17.04 6.63
N LYS A 134 -12.53 -17.38 7.19
CA LYS A 134 -11.43 -18.09 6.51
C LYS A 134 -10.98 -17.37 5.24
N LYS A 135 -10.83 -16.04 5.36
CA LYS A 135 -10.42 -15.15 4.27
C LYS A 135 -9.19 -14.32 4.66
N LEU A 136 -8.42 -13.94 3.67
CA LEU A 136 -7.36 -12.94 3.82
C LEU A 136 -7.98 -11.55 3.95
N VAL A 137 -7.36 -10.72 4.76
CA VAL A 137 -7.75 -9.33 5.00
C VAL A 137 -6.55 -8.45 4.70
N VAL A 138 -6.68 -7.56 3.71
CA VAL A 138 -5.61 -6.62 3.36
C VAL A 138 -5.55 -5.52 4.40
N VAL A 139 -4.33 -5.21 4.84
CA VAL A 139 -4.05 -4.17 5.82
C VAL A 139 -2.95 -3.26 5.30
N ASP A 140 -3.12 -1.97 5.52
CA ASP A 140 -2.18 -0.94 5.09
C ASP A 140 -1.86 -0.01 6.27
N TYR A 141 -0.58 0.20 6.53
CA TYR A 141 -0.10 0.99 7.64
C TYR A 141 0.01 2.46 7.25
N LYS A 142 -0.52 3.33 8.08
CA LYS A 142 -0.48 4.77 7.86
C LYS A 142 0.03 5.50 9.10
N ALA A 143 1.03 6.35 8.91
CA ALA A 143 1.53 7.23 9.95
C ALA A 143 1.14 8.66 9.61
N GLN A 144 0.59 9.38 10.58
CA GLN A 144 0.22 10.78 10.45
C GLN A 144 0.36 11.51 11.77
N SER A 145 0.20 12.81 11.76
CA SER A 145 0.04 13.61 12.97
C SER A 145 -1.11 14.60 12.76
N SER A 146 -2.13 14.51 13.61
CA SER A 146 -3.29 15.39 13.59
C SER A 146 -3.52 15.97 14.98
N THR A 147 -3.95 17.23 15.03
CA THR A 147 -4.43 17.88 16.25
C THR A 147 -5.91 17.61 16.52
N TYR A 148 -6.61 17.02 15.54
CA TYR A 148 -8.01 16.63 15.67
C TYR A 148 -8.12 15.13 15.87
N PRO A 149 -9.13 14.67 16.61
CA PRO A 149 -9.38 13.25 16.78
C PRO A 149 -9.53 12.53 15.43
N VAL A 150 -8.83 11.42 15.28
CA VAL A 150 -8.92 10.57 14.09
C VAL A 150 -10.00 9.53 14.34
N THR A 151 -11.13 9.68 13.66
CA THR A 151 -12.23 8.73 13.69
C THR A 151 -12.31 7.99 12.36
N VAL A 152 -13.04 6.89 12.32
CA VAL A 152 -13.26 6.12 11.09
C VAL A 152 -13.86 7.00 9.99
N SER A 153 -14.89 7.78 10.30
CA SER A 153 -15.53 8.67 9.32
C SER A 153 -14.59 9.78 8.87
N SER A 154 -13.95 10.52 9.80
CA SER A 154 -13.05 11.61 9.43
C SER A 154 -11.87 11.13 8.58
N TYR A 155 -11.42 9.89 8.77
CA TYR A 155 -10.35 9.31 7.97
C TYR A 155 -10.83 8.80 6.61
N LEU A 156 -11.93 8.05 6.59
CA LEU A 156 -12.42 7.44 5.35
C LEU A 156 -13.13 8.44 4.43
N ASP A 157 -13.77 9.49 4.95
CA ASP A 157 -14.51 10.46 4.14
C ASP A 157 -13.61 11.59 3.58
N ALA A 158 -12.36 11.63 4.00
CA ALA A 158 -11.40 12.59 3.49
C ALA A 158 -11.09 12.33 2.01
N GLU A 159 -11.34 13.33 1.15
CA GLU A 159 -11.16 13.23 -0.31
C GLU A 159 -9.70 12.89 -0.69
N TRP A 160 -8.72 13.42 0.07
CA TRP A 160 -7.30 13.13 -0.17
C TRP A 160 -6.91 11.68 0.15
N HIS A 161 -7.78 10.92 0.85
CA HIS A 161 -7.57 9.49 1.09
C HIS A 161 -8.18 8.59 0.00
N LEU A 162 -8.79 9.14 -1.04
CA LEU A 162 -9.30 8.36 -2.16
C LEU A 162 -8.24 7.45 -2.77
N GLY A 163 -6.99 7.94 -2.86
CA GLY A 163 -5.85 7.16 -3.34
C GLY A 163 -5.54 5.94 -2.47
N TYR A 164 -5.78 6.02 -1.16
CA TYR A 164 -5.61 4.89 -0.24
C TYR A 164 -6.71 3.84 -0.42
N LYS A 165 -7.97 4.27 -0.58
CA LYS A 165 -9.09 3.35 -0.87
C LYS A 165 -8.84 2.58 -2.18
N LEU A 166 -8.48 3.28 -3.24
CA LEU A 166 -8.13 2.66 -4.52
C LEU A 166 -6.94 1.69 -4.39
N GLN A 167 -5.96 1.99 -3.54
CA GLN A 167 -4.85 1.09 -3.24
C GLN A 167 -5.35 -0.23 -2.66
N MET A 168 -6.27 -0.18 -1.69
CA MET A 168 -6.84 -1.38 -1.07
C MET A 168 -7.63 -2.22 -2.08
N ASP A 169 -8.45 -1.57 -2.90
CA ASP A 169 -9.23 -2.24 -3.95
C ASP A 169 -8.33 -2.97 -4.95
N ILE A 170 -7.24 -2.33 -5.37
CA ILE A 170 -6.25 -2.95 -6.27
C ILE A 170 -5.59 -4.16 -5.61
N TYR A 171 -5.21 -4.08 -4.34
CA TYR A 171 -4.56 -5.20 -3.66
C TYR A 171 -5.52 -6.38 -3.46
N VAL A 172 -6.76 -6.12 -3.07
CA VAL A 172 -7.82 -7.14 -2.99
C VAL A 172 -8.02 -7.80 -4.36
N HIS A 173 -8.12 -6.99 -5.42
CA HIS A 173 -8.27 -7.49 -6.79
C HIS A 173 -7.11 -8.41 -7.19
N ILE A 174 -5.85 -7.98 -7.00
CA ILE A 174 -4.67 -8.78 -7.35
C ILE A 174 -4.66 -10.10 -6.58
N LEU A 175 -4.87 -10.08 -5.25
CA LEU A 175 -4.87 -11.29 -4.43
C LEU A 175 -5.97 -12.28 -4.85
N ARG A 176 -7.17 -11.77 -5.22
CA ARG A 176 -8.25 -12.61 -5.77
C ARG A 176 -7.85 -13.24 -7.10
N LYS A 177 -7.15 -12.49 -7.96
CA LYS A 177 -6.60 -13.01 -9.23
C LYS A 177 -5.45 -14.00 -9.02
N MET A 178 -4.77 -13.94 -7.89
CA MET A 178 -3.81 -14.95 -7.43
C MET A 178 -4.49 -16.17 -6.77
N ASN A 179 -5.82 -16.30 -6.87
CA ASN A 179 -6.65 -17.36 -6.33
C ASN A 179 -6.75 -17.43 -4.79
N PHE A 180 -6.50 -16.33 -4.10
CA PHE A 180 -6.78 -16.25 -2.66
C PHE A 180 -8.25 -15.89 -2.40
N LYS A 181 -8.80 -16.44 -1.31
CA LYS A 181 -10.08 -15.99 -0.76
C LYS A 181 -9.81 -14.73 0.06
N VAL A 182 -10.29 -13.57 -0.41
CA VAL A 182 -10.03 -12.28 0.20
C VAL A 182 -11.35 -11.65 0.65
N SER A 183 -11.36 -11.11 1.86
CA SER A 183 -12.48 -10.35 2.44
C SER A 183 -12.80 -9.12 1.59
N ASP A 184 -14.06 -8.69 1.63
CA ASP A 184 -14.47 -7.37 1.10
C ASP A 184 -14.13 -6.23 2.07
N ARG A 185 -13.82 -6.57 3.33
CA ARG A 185 -13.33 -5.63 4.34
C ARG A 185 -11.81 -5.56 4.30
N THR A 186 -11.28 -4.34 4.38
CA THR A 186 -9.86 -4.03 4.49
C THR A 186 -9.63 -3.07 5.64
N PHE A 187 -8.42 -2.96 6.15
CA PHE A 187 -8.13 -2.10 7.31
C PHE A 187 -6.98 -1.14 7.03
N PHE A 188 -7.15 0.10 7.41
CA PHE A 188 -6.04 1.01 7.65
C PHE A 188 -5.66 0.94 9.13
N TYR A 189 -4.42 0.61 9.42
CA TYR A 189 -3.86 0.75 10.75
C TYR A 189 -3.19 2.11 10.85
N VAL A 190 -3.88 3.06 11.49
CA VAL A 190 -3.44 4.46 11.52
C VAL A 190 -2.72 4.75 12.82
N CYS A 191 -1.42 5.02 12.74
CA CYS A 191 -0.64 5.57 13.85
C CYS A 191 -0.72 7.08 13.81
N ASN A 192 -1.33 7.69 14.83
CA ASN A 192 -1.46 9.12 14.93
C ASN A 192 -0.57 9.67 16.05
N GLY A 193 0.43 10.49 15.67
CA GLY A 193 1.23 11.25 16.66
C GLY A 193 0.44 12.45 17.14
N GLU A 194 0.14 12.49 18.43
CA GLU A 194 -0.65 13.57 19.05
C GLU A 194 0.25 14.74 19.44
N LYS A 195 0.07 15.86 18.75
CA LYS A 195 0.82 17.11 19.03
C LYS A 195 0.34 17.87 20.26
N THR A 196 -0.84 17.52 20.76
CA THR A 196 -1.50 18.21 21.88
C THR A 196 -1.12 17.67 23.25
N ASN A 197 -0.31 16.59 23.28
CA ASN A 197 0.21 16.06 24.53
C ASN A 197 1.20 17.03 25.18
N ASP A 198 1.16 17.17 26.50
CA ASP A 198 2.05 18.07 27.25
C ASP A 198 3.53 17.70 27.15
N LYS A 199 3.81 16.42 26.83
CA LYS A 199 5.18 15.91 26.68
C LYS A 199 5.22 14.72 25.75
N PHE A 200 6.40 14.44 25.24
CA PHE A 200 6.68 13.20 24.49
C PHE A 200 6.59 11.99 25.43
N ASP A 201 5.71 11.06 25.14
CA ASP A 201 5.43 9.86 25.94
C ASP A 201 6.20 8.61 25.48
N ASN A 202 7.20 8.80 24.61
CA ASN A 202 7.99 7.74 23.96
C ASN A 202 7.16 6.78 23.08
N LYS A 203 5.98 7.23 22.63
CA LYS A 203 5.16 6.51 21.66
C LYS A 203 5.08 7.30 20.36
N ILE A 204 5.03 6.59 19.27
CA ILE A 204 4.81 7.12 17.93
C ILE A 204 3.56 6.46 17.36
#